data_243e2da145c8262dd6d7957c76ad35fc
#
_entry.id   243e2da145c8262dd6d7957c76ad35fc
#
_cell.length_a   1.000
_cell.length_b   1.000
_cell.length_c   1.000
_cell.angle_alpha   90.00
_cell.angle_beta   90.00
_cell.angle_gamma   90.00
#
_symmetry.space_group_name_H-M   'P 1'
#
loop_
_entity.id
_entity.type
_entity.pdbx_description
1 polymer ?
#
loop_
_entity_poly.entity_id
_entity_poly.type
_entity_poly.pdbx_seq_one_letter_code
_entity_poly.pdbx_strand_id
1 'polypeptide(L)'
;MSTLWRKLTERAMRSPIVLSLVSSFRRARRRMIQTGAVIRRRVVAHGQVQGVFFRDTCRRQAWTRGVSGWVTNRDDGAVEAVFEGEPSDVQAMVEWARRGPAHAEVAELEVIEEEPCGERGFSVR
;
A
#
# COMPACT_ATOMS: atom_id res chain seq x y z
N MET A 1 -32.77 12.15 11.15
CA MET A 1 -33.55 11.10 10.54
C MET A 1 -34.28 10.28 11.57
N SER A 2 -35.47 9.86 11.21
CA SER A 2 -36.39 9.24 12.14
C SER A 2 -35.92 7.87 12.63
N THR A 3 -36.34 7.50 13.82
CA THR A 3 -36.16 6.18 14.44
C THR A 3 -36.69 5.06 13.51
N LEU A 4 -37.67 5.38 12.67
CA LEU A 4 -38.25 4.45 11.71
C LEU A 4 -37.24 3.99 10.65
N TRP A 5 -36.48 4.90 10.08
CA TRP A 5 -35.44 4.58 9.12
C TRP A 5 -34.35 3.69 9.70
N ARG A 6 -33.92 3.98 10.94
CA ARG A 6 -32.95 3.17 11.65
C ARG A 6 -33.46 1.74 11.87
N LYS A 7 -34.71 1.58 12.28
CA LYS A 7 -35.35 0.28 12.45
C LYS A 7 -35.47 -0.50 11.14
N LEU A 8 -35.81 0.17 10.05
CA LEU A 8 -35.89 -0.46 8.73
C LEU A 8 -34.51 -0.94 8.27
N THR A 9 -33.48 -0.13 8.47
CA THR A 9 -32.09 -0.49 8.12
C THR A 9 -31.61 -1.67 8.96
N GLU A 10 -31.89 -1.66 10.27
CA GLU A 10 -31.54 -2.77 11.14
C GLU A 10 -32.23 -4.07 10.76
N ARG A 11 -33.54 -4.00 10.39
CA ARG A 11 -34.29 -5.16 9.90
C ARG A 11 -33.69 -5.71 8.61
N ALA A 12 -33.33 -4.85 7.67
CA ALA A 12 -32.71 -5.24 6.43
C ALA A 12 -31.38 -5.94 6.68
N MET A 13 -30.56 -5.39 7.59
CA MET A 13 -29.27 -5.96 7.96
C MET A 13 -29.37 -7.30 8.68
N ARG A 14 -30.50 -7.59 9.32
CA ARG A 14 -30.76 -8.86 10.01
C ARG A 14 -31.40 -9.90 9.10
N SER A 15 -31.80 -9.53 7.88
CA SER A 15 -32.37 -10.48 6.93
C SER A 15 -31.29 -11.50 6.54
N PRO A 16 -31.61 -12.81 6.53
CA PRO A 16 -30.68 -13.84 6.07
C PRO A 16 -30.17 -13.61 4.67
N ILE A 17 -31.00 -13.04 3.79
CA ILE A 17 -30.64 -12.72 2.41
C ILE A 17 -29.59 -11.62 2.38
N VAL A 18 -29.76 -10.54 3.17
CA VAL A 18 -28.83 -9.43 3.24
C VAL A 18 -27.49 -9.88 3.86
N LEU A 19 -27.55 -10.69 4.91
CA LEU A 19 -26.34 -11.26 5.52
C LEU A 19 -25.58 -12.15 4.53
N SER A 20 -26.30 -12.94 3.74
CA SER A 20 -25.69 -13.76 2.70
C SER A 20 -25.00 -12.91 1.62
N LEU A 21 -25.65 -11.82 1.17
CA LEU A 21 -25.07 -10.89 0.19
C LEU A 21 -23.83 -10.19 0.75
N VAL A 22 -23.87 -9.71 1.98
CA VAL A 22 -22.72 -9.07 2.64
C VAL A 22 -21.57 -10.06 2.79
N SER A 23 -21.85 -11.28 3.19
CA SER A 23 -20.85 -12.35 3.30
C SER A 23 -20.22 -12.69 1.95
N SER A 24 -21.03 -12.77 0.89
CA SER A 24 -20.56 -13.01 -0.49
C SER A 24 -19.68 -11.86 -0.98
N PHE A 25 -20.06 -10.62 -0.69
CA PHE A 25 -19.30 -9.44 -1.05
C PHE A 25 -17.94 -9.40 -0.34
N ARG A 26 -17.90 -9.72 0.96
CA ARG A 26 -16.67 -9.82 1.73
C ARG A 26 -15.75 -10.91 1.19
N ARG A 27 -16.28 -12.06 0.82
CA ARG A 27 -15.52 -13.16 0.21
C ARG A 27 -14.96 -12.76 -1.14
N ALA A 28 -15.74 -12.09 -1.98
CA ALA A 28 -15.30 -11.60 -3.27
C ALA A 28 -14.17 -10.59 -3.11
N ARG A 29 -14.28 -9.64 -2.17
CA ARG A 29 -13.25 -8.66 -1.88
C ARG A 29 -11.97 -9.33 -1.36
N ARG A 30 -12.09 -10.31 -0.46
CA ARG A 30 -10.96 -11.07 0.06
C ARG A 30 -10.29 -11.89 -1.04
N ARG A 31 -11.09 -12.47 -1.94
CA ARG A 31 -10.59 -13.21 -3.10
C ARG A 31 -9.84 -12.29 -4.07
N MET A 32 -10.32 -11.10 -4.32
CA MET A 32 -9.63 -10.10 -5.14
C MET A 32 -8.28 -9.72 -4.55
N ILE A 33 -8.19 -9.56 -3.23
CA ILE A 33 -6.93 -9.29 -2.54
C ILE A 33 -5.97 -10.47 -2.69
N GLN A 34 -6.46 -11.72 -2.61
CA GLN A 34 -5.65 -12.93 -2.72
C GLN A 34 -5.25 -13.28 -4.15
N THR A 35 -6.04 -12.89 -5.15
CA THR A 35 -5.81 -13.23 -6.56
C THR A 35 -5.06 -12.17 -7.36
N GLY A 36 -4.41 -11.22 -6.67
CA GLY A 36 -3.51 -10.28 -7.33
C GLY A 36 -4.14 -8.96 -7.74
N ALA A 37 -5.17 -8.49 -6.99
CA ALA A 37 -5.57 -7.10 -7.13
C ALA A 37 -4.35 -6.22 -6.85
N VAL A 38 -4.02 -5.35 -7.80
CA VAL A 38 -2.82 -4.51 -7.71
C VAL A 38 -3.17 -3.21 -7.02
N ILE A 39 -2.34 -2.78 -6.09
CA ILE A 39 -2.42 -1.44 -5.50
C ILE A 39 -1.12 -0.68 -5.77
N ARG A 40 -1.20 0.64 -5.65
CA ARG A 40 -0.05 1.53 -5.82
C ARG A 40 0.03 2.48 -4.63
N ARG A 41 1.23 2.65 -4.10
CA ARG A 41 1.52 3.61 -3.05
C ARG A 41 2.77 4.39 -3.43
N ARG A 42 2.69 5.71 -3.29
CA ARG A 42 3.85 6.59 -3.36
C ARG A 42 4.28 6.91 -1.94
N VAL A 43 5.57 6.84 -1.66
CA VAL A 43 6.11 7.21 -0.35
C VAL A 43 7.20 8.26 -0.53
N VAL A 44 7.31 9.15 0.45
CA VAL A 44 8.40 10.12 0.53
C VAL A 44 8.99 10.02 1.93
N ALA A 45 10.24 9.58 2.00
CA ALA A 45 10.97 9.43 3.26
C ALA A 45 11.82 10.69 3.50
N HIS A 46 11.61 11.31 4.66
CA HIS A 46 12.34 12.47 5.11
C HIS A 46 13.27 12.10 6.27
N GLY A 47 14.39 12.77 6.39
CA GLY A 47 15.38 12.54 7.42
C GLY A 47 16.75 12.27 6.84
N GLN A 48 17.53 11.42 7.51
CA GLN A 48 18.82 10.96 7.00
C GLN A 48 18.62 9.72 6.14
N VAL A 49 18.26 9.94 4.88
CA VAL A 49 17.82 8.88 3.96
C VAL A 49 18.66 8.80 2.69
N GLN A 50 19.41 9.85 2.35
CA GLN A 50 20.34 9.83 1.22
C GLN A 50 21.74 9.47 1.68
N GLY A 51 22.51 8.76 0.84
CA GLY A 51 23.89 8.36 1.15
C GLY A 51 23.99 7.20 2.15
N VAL A 52 22.89 6.50 2.41
CA VAL A 52 22.82 5.40 3.40
C VAL A 52 22.33 4.09 2.75
N PHE A 53 22.49 3.94 1.44
CA PHE A 53 22.08 2.79 0.65
C PHE A 53 20.56 2.55 0.62
N PHE A 54 19.77 3.61 0.83
CA PHE A 54 18.31 3.49 0.84
C PHE A 54 17.79 2.96 -0.50
N ARG A 55 18.24 3.54 -1.61
CA ARG A 55 17.76 3.17 -2.94
C ARG A 55 18.11 1.72 -3.31
N ASP A 56 19.33 1.29 -3.05
CA ASP A 56 19.78 -0.06 -3.39
C ASP A 56 19.06 -1.10 -2.54
N THR A 57 18.94 -0.87 -1.24
CA THR A 57 18.21 -1.77 -0.34
C THR A 57 16.73 -1.83 -0.69
N CYS A 58 16.13 -0.68 -1.03
CA CYS A 58 14.74 -0.60 -1.48
C CYS A 58 14.50 -1.49 -2.72
N ARG A 59 15.38 -1.39 -3.71
CA ARG A 59 15.32 -2.22 -4.92
C ARG A 59 15.39 -3.70 -4.60
N ARG A 60 16.31 -4.11 -3.73
CA ARG A 60 16.47 -5.52 -3.32
C ARG A 60 15.22 -6.03 -2.61
N GLN A 61 14.67 -5.24 -1.70
CA GLN A 61 13.43 -5.59 -0.99
C GLN A 61 12.27 -5.74 -1.97
N ALA A 62 12.14 -4.82 -2.91
CA ALA A 62 11.09 -4.85 -3.92
C ALA A 62 11.20 -6.10 -4.80
N TRP A 63 12.40 -6.46 -5.25
CA TRP A 63 12.63 -7.65 -6.05
C TRP A 63 12.27 -8.93 -5.29
N THR A 64 12.66 -9.03 -4.03
CA THR A 64 12.34 -10.18 -3.19
C THR A 64 10.83 -10.38 -3.05
N ARG A 65 10.06 -9.29 -3.03
CA ARG A 65 8.62 -9.32 -2.85
C ARG A 65 7.82 -9.28 -4.16
N GLY A 66 8.50 -9.18 -5.30
CA GLY A 66 7.81 -9.04 -6.58
C GLY A 66 7.07 -7.72 -6.74
N VAL A 67 7.50 -6.67 -6.06
CA VAL A 67 6.91 -5.34 -6.14
C VAL A 67 7.57 -4.57 -7.28
N SER A 68 6.74 -3.92 -8.09
CA SER A 68 7.20 -3.07 -9.20
C SER A 68 7.19 -1.60 -8.79
N GLY A 69 7.94 -0.78 -9.50
CA GLY A 69 8.00 0.65 -9.26
C GLY A 69 9.40 1.21 -9.42
N TRP A 70 9.72 2.20 -8.62
CA TRP A 70 11.00 2.89 -8.70
C TRP A 70 11.29 3.62 -7.39
N VAL A 71 12.56 4.01 -7.23
CA VAL A 71 13.02 4.81 -6.10
C VAL A 71 14.03 5.84 -6.61
N THR A 72 13.96 7.04 -6.08
CA THR A 72 14.85 8.15 -6.47
C THR A 72 15.19 9.03 -5.27
N ASN A 73 16.37 9.66 -5.33
CA ASN A 73 16.71 10.75 -4.43
C ASN A 73 16.10 12.04 -4.98
N ARG A 74 15.49 12.82 -4.11
CA ARG A 74 14.96 14.14 -4.46
C ARG A 74 16.01 15.22 -4.14
N ASP A 75 15.87 16.37 -4.81
CA ASP A 75 16.76 17.51 -4.59
C ASP A 75 16.62 18.11 -3.19
N ASP A 76 15.47 17.91 -2.55
CA ASP A 76 15.22 18.40 -1.18
C ASP A 76 15.82 17.48 -0.08
N GLY A 77 16.54 16.44 -0.47
CA GLY A 77 17.16 15.49 0.48
C GLY A 77 16.29 14.30 0.82
N ALA A 78 15.02 14.27 0.41
CA ALA A 78 14.13 13.14 0.63
C ALA A 78 14.40 12.02 -0.37
N VAL A 79 13.92 10.82 -0.05
CA VAL A 79 13.84 9.70 -0.99
C VAL A 79 12.38 9.45 -1.33
N GLU A 80 12.09 9.40 -2.60
CA GLU A 80 10.76 9.13 -3.11
C GLU A 80 10.74 7.75 -3.77
N ALA A 81 9.70 6.97 -3.49
CA ALA A 81 9.52 5.65 -4.12
C ALA A 81 8.07 5.41 -4.46
N VAL A 82 7.86 4.56 -5.46
CA VAL A 82 6.55 4.08 -5.86
C VAL A 82 6.58 2.56 -5.77
N PHE A 83 5.57 2.00 -5.12
CA PHE A 83 5.39 0.56 -4.96
C PHE A 83 4.06 0.15 -5.58
N GLU A 84 4.11 -0.80 -6.49
CA GLU A 84 2.93 -1.32 -7.16
C GLU A 84 3.00 -2.85 -7.18
N GLY A 85 1.91 -3.50 -6.78
CA GLY A 85 1.86 -4.95 -6.72
C GLY A 85 0.76 -5.46 -5.81
N GLU A 86 0.90 -6.68 -5.35
CA GLU A 86 -0.05 -7.28 -4.42
C GLU A 86 -0.13 -6.46 -3.13
N PRO A 87 -1.33 -6.25 -2.57
CA PRO A 87 -1.52 -5.38 -1.40
C PRO A 87 -0.62 -5.70 -0.21
N SER A 88 -0.46 -6.98 0.15
CA SER A 88 0.38 -7.37 1.28
C SER A 88 1.85 -7.06 1.04
N ASP A 89 2.33 -7.23 -0.17
CA ASP A 89 3.72 -6.94 -0.53
C ASP A 89 4.00 -5.45 -0.59
N VAL A 90 3.07 -4.68 -1.16
CA VAL A 90 3.17 -3.21 -1.18
C VAL A 90 3.15 -2.66 0.25
N GLN A 91 2.25 -3.17 1.09
CA GLN A 91 2.17 -2.77 2.50
C GLN A 91 3.49 -3.08 3.24
N ALA A 92 4.09 -4.23 2.98
CA ALA A 92 5.37 -4.60 3.57
C ALA A 92 6.49 -3.64 3.14
N MET A 93 6.47 -3.19 1.89
CA MET A 93 7.42 -2.20 1.39
C MET A 93 7.23 -0.84 2.07
N VAL A 94 5.99 -0.42 2.27
CA VAL A 94 5.68 0.82 3.00
C VAL A 94 6.20 0.73 4.43
N GLU A 95 5.94 -0.38 5.13
CA GLU A 95 6.42 -0.58 6.50
C GLU A 95 7.96 -0.63 6.58
N TRP A 96 8.60 -1.26 5.60
CA TRP A 96 10.06 -1.22 5.50
C TRP A 96 10.57 0.22 5.34
N ALA A 97 9.94 1.00 4.48
CA ALA A 97 10.34 2.38 4.22
C ALA A 97 10.24 3.29 5.46
N ARG A 98 9.38 2.95 6.41
CA ARG A 98 9.27 3.70 7.68
C ARG A 98 10.55 3.62 8.52
N ARG A 99 11.30 2.56 8.36
CA ARG A 99 12.57 2.34 9.07
C ARG A 99 13.76 2.60 8.17
N GLY A 100 13.66 2.19 6.91
CA GLY A 100 14.75 2.23 5.96
C GLY A 100 15.85 1.21 6.28
N PRO A 101 17.00 1.28 5.59
CA PRO A 101 18.15 0.44 5.88
C PRO A 101 18.81 0.81 7.20
N ALA A 102 19.77 -0.01 7.65
CA ALA A 102 20.37 0.07 8.98
C ALA A 102 20.94 1.45 9.36
N HIS A 103 21.50 2.17 8.40
CA HIS A 103 22.13 3.47 8.66
C HIS A 103 21.22 4.66 8.36
N ALA A 104 19.97 4.40 7.96
CA ALA A 104 19.01 5.46 7.72
C ALA A 104 18.33 5.89 9.02
N GLU A 105 17.94 7.15 9.08
CA GLU A 105 17.08 7.69 10.12
C GLU A 105 15.90 8.36 9.45
N VAL A 106 14.78 7.65 9.39
CA VAL A 106 13.54 8.16 8.79
C VAL A 106 12.79 8.94 9.86
N ALA A 107 12.75 10.25 9.70
CA ALA A 107 12.03 11.14 10.61
C ALA A 107 10.53 11.13 10.33
N GLU A 108 10.15 11.04 9.06
CA GLU A 108 8.77 11.05 8.61
C GLU A 108 8.65 10.29 7.29
N LEU A 109 7.58 9.54 7.15
CA LEU A 109 7.22 8.90 5.88
C LEU A 109 5.85 9.38 5.45
N GLU A 110 5.78 10.08 4.32
CA GLU A 110 4.52 10.38 3.67
C GLU A 110 4.09 9.19 2.84
N VAL A 111 2.84 8.81 2.94
CA VAL A 111 2.26 7.70 2.16
C VAL A 111 1.06 8.22 1.40
N ILE A 112 1.08 8.06 0.08
CA ILE A 112 0.04 8.56 -0.82
C ILE A 112 -0.54 7.39 -1.60
N GLU A 113 -1.85 7.21 -1.52
CA GLU A 113 -2.56 6.23 -2.34
C GLU A 113 -2.70 6.76 -3.76
N GLU A 114 -2.38 5.90 -4.74
CA GLU A 114 -2.51 6.24 -6.16
C GLU A 114 -3.16 5.09 -6.91
N GLU A 115 -3.72 5.41 -8.08
CA GLU A 115 -4.23 4.38 -8.97
C GLU A 115 -3.07 3.62 -9.61
N PRO A 116 -3.16 2.28 -9.73
CA PRO A 116 -2.17 1.50 -10.46
C PRO A 116 -2.04 1.97 -11.91
N CYS A 117 -0.81 1.99 -12.42
CA CYS A 117 -0.55 2.40 -13.80
C CYS A 117 0.24 1.37 -14.61
N GLY A 118 0.45 0.17 -14.07
CA GLY A 118 1.11 -0.93 -14.79
C GLY A 118 2.62 -0.88 -14.75
N GLU A 119 3.22 -0.48 -13.63
CA GLU A 119 4.67 -0.53 -13.46
C GLU A 119 5.19 -1.96 -13.67
N ARG A 120 6.35 -2.08 -14.30
CA ARG A 120 7.01 -3.37 -14.55
C ARG A 120 8.45 -3.31 -14.05
N GLY A 121 8.80 -4.28 -13.20
CA GLY A 121 10.11 -4.31 -12.58
C GLY A 121 10.30 -3.17 -11.59
N PHE A 122 11.44 -3.16 -10.92
CA PHE A 122 11.77 -2.10 -9.96
C PHE A 122 13.12 -1.48 -10.33
N SER A 123 13.14 -0.18 -10.49
CA SER A 123 14.31 0.56 -10.93
C SER A 123 14.74 1.63 -9.94
N VAL A 124 16.04 1.91 -9.92
CA VAL A 124 16.61 3.07 -9.24
C VAL A 124 16.76 4.19 -10.27
N ARG A 125 16.24 5.34 -9.93
CA ARG A 125 16.31 6.54 -10.77
C ARG A 125 17.24 7.59 -10.19
#